data_f5edbd5b476c2a2d613c5d4fd0995840
#
_entry.id   f5edbd5b476c2a2d613c5d4fd0995840
#
_cell.length_a   1.000
_cell.length_b   1.000
_cell.length_c   1.000
_cell.angle_alpha   90.00
_cell.angle_beta   90.00
_cell.angle_gamma   90.00
#
_symmetry.space_group_name_H-M   'P 1'
#
loop_
_entity.id
_entity.type
_entity.pdbx_description
1 polymer ?
#
loop_
_entity_poly.entity_id
_entity_poly.type
_entity_poly.pdbx_seq_one_letter_code
_entity_poly.pdbx_strand_id
1 'polypeptide(L)'
;MSNKEPADATALLKGSMLLQKGRADVFRQRERTKLKRVVRAIVVVFLVDWYLFRRYSSGNPITLPSLPDEWIFLAFPLLILIPVMLMVALPLINGKSPHVTVYPEQVEAGLTDIKGLDGQVDEVVRSLDVFLGYATFKDELGGTPRRGILFEGPPGTGKTYLAKAMAKQAGVPFLFISAPAFQSMWQGMTAYRIRSFFKALRKAARKEGGAIGFIEEIDAIGMSRGGVSRSSVADGTARATESFMGSGDGGSMVNELLIQLQSFDQPPLRKRLRARMIGWVNAYLPSDRQLTAIKTEYHNILLIAATNRGDALDPALVRPGRFDRRLYFDVPTKQGRIDLIDHFLDRKRHHQQLDDRSMRERIAYETFGYTPVMIEHLFDEGLLVALREGRREMNFEDVLEAKFNEEIGLKQPVVYTDQDREAVATHEAGHATVAYFVGQNRRLEVLSIIKRRASLGLLAHGDSEERFTRTRTEIEAGIAISLGGLVAEELCIGDTGTGPAADLAHATTLAASMVGSFGMAGSLISFDAITDGPIGGPNLVGKVLADKEGRQRVEDILEQQRQRVREVLELNADVHAALRDALIARDELVRDEILAVIERALSARS
;
A
#
# COMPACT_ATOMS: atom_id res chain seq x y z
N MET A 1 -25.90 11.81 17.82
CA MET A 1 -25.52 10.60 17.10
C MET A 1 -24.89 9.64 18.09
N SER A 2 -25.44 8.44 18.22
CA SER A 2 -25.10 7.48 19.28
C SER A 2 -23.65 7.02 19.16
N ASN A 3 -22.83 7.33 20.16
CA ASN A 3 -21.52 6.69 20.38
C ASN A 3 -21.76 5.19 20.62
N LYS A 4 -21.66 4.40 19.57
CA LYS A 4 -21.43 2.96 19.71
C LYS A 4 -19.95 2.81 20.04
N GLU A 5 -19.65 2.32 21.24
CA GLU A 5 -18.34 1.78 21.57
C GLU A 5 -17.89 0.82 20.45
N PRO A 6 -16.61 0.85 20.03
CA PRO A 6 -16.10 -0.08 19.04
C PRO A 6 -16.37 -1.50 19.52
N ALA A 7 -17.16 -2.23 18.76
CA ALA A 7 -17.51 -3.61 19.09
C ALA A 7 -16.20 -4.43 19.11
N ASP A 8 -15.85 -4.97 20.27
CA ASP A 8 -14.66 -5.81 20.44
C ASP A 8 -14.68 -6.92 19.39
N ALA A 9 -13.71 -6.91 18.48
CA ALA A 9 -13.56 -7.90 17.40
C ALA A 9 -13.60 -9.34 17.94
N THR A 10 -13.18 -9.53 19.20
CA THR A 10 -13.25 -10.81 19.93
C THR A 10 -14.68 -11.17 20.31
N ALA A 11 -15.52 -10.19 20.62
CA ALA A 11 -16.94 -10.39 20.94
C ALA A 11 -17.74 -10.72 19.67
N LEU A 12 -17.47 -10.04 18.56
CA LEU A 12 -18.05 -10.33 17.25
C LEU A 12 -17.70 -11.75 16.78
N LEU A 13 -16.43 -12.17 16.96
CA LEU A 13 -15.96 -13.51 16.63
C LEU A 13 -16.62 -14.60 17.49
N LYS A 14 -16.94 -14.31 18.76
CA LYS A 14 -17.63 -15.26 19.66
C LYS A 14 -19.13 -15.35 19.41
N GLY A 15 -19.75 -14.28 18.92
CA GLY A 15 -21.20 -14.18 18.70
C GLY A 15 -21.69 -14.75 17.36
N SER A 16 -20.81 -15.00 16.41
CA SER A 16 -21.20 -15.46 15.08
C SER A 16 -21.52 -16.96 15.06
N MET A 17 -22.78 -17.28 14.77
CA MET A 17 -23.27 -18.65 14.66
C MET A 17 -22.63 -19.42 13.48
N LEU A 18 -22.25 -18.73 12.42
CA LEU A 18 -21.57 -19.29 11.25
C LEU A 18 -20.11 -19.63 11.55
N LEU A 19 -19.41 -18.84 12.35
CA LEU A 19 -18.03 -19.11 12.75
C LEU A 19 -17.88 -20.39 13.58
N GLN A 20 -18.79 -20.65 14.51
CA GLN A 20 -18.75 -21.85 15.33
C GLN A 20 -18.97 -23.11 14.49
N LYS A 21 -19.96 -23.08 13.57
CA LYS A 21 -20.18 -24.17 12.59
C LYS A 21 -19.09 -24.26 11.53
N GLY A 22 -18.58 -23.14 11.02
CA GLY A 22 -17.61 -23.08 9.93
C GLY A 22 -16.23 -23.58 10.31
N ARG A 23 -15.75 -23.32 11.52
CA ARG A 23 -14.53 -23.96 12.04
C ARG A 23 -14.65 -25.48 11.99
N ALA A 24 -15.83 -26.02 12.31
CA ALA A 24 -16.08 -27.45 12.23
C ALA A 24 -15.98 -27.98 10.78
N ASP A 25 -16.37 -27.23 9.76
CA ASP A 25 -16.33 -27.68 8.37
C ASP A 25 -14.89 -27.76 7.83
N VAL A 26 -14.06 -26.76 8.10
CA VAL A 26 -12.63 -26.76 7.75
C VAL A 26 -11.89 -27.89 8.48
N PHE A 27 -12.14 -28.08 9.78
CA PHE A 27 -11.55 -29.17 10.56
C PHE A 27 -11.98 -30.54 10.03
N ARG A 28 -13.27 -30.76 9.80
CA ARG A 28 -13.79 -32.05 9.26
C ARG A 28 -13.18 -32.38 7.89
N GLN A 29 -12.99 -31.38 7.02
CA GLN A 29 -12.37 -31.61 5.72
C GLN A 29 -10.87 -31.95 5.86
N ARG A 30 -10.17 -31.31 6.80
CA ARG A 30 -8.76 -31.59 7.14
C ARG A 30 -8.60 -33.04 7.66
N GLU A 31 -9.43 -33.45 8.60
CA GLU A 31 -9.41 -34.82 9.14
C GLU A 31 -9.73 -35.87 8.07
N ARG A 32 -10.79 -35.67 7.28
CA ARG A 32 -11.15 -36.58 6.18
C ARG A 32 -9.99 -36.73 5.19
N THR A 33 -9.24 -35.66 4.92
CA THR A 33 -8.09 -35.69 3.99
C THR A 33 -6.89 -36.41 4.62
N LYS A 34 -6.64 -36.25 5.92
CA LYS A 34 -5.61 -36.99 6.67
C LYS A 34 -5.94 -38.48 6.67
N LEU A 35 -7.16 -38.87 7.02
CA LEU A 35 -7.60 -40.25 7.04
C LEU A 35 -7.45 -40.93 5.66
N LYS A 36 -7.89 -40.26 4.58
CA LYS A 36 -7.73 -40.77 3.21
C LYS A 36 -6.27 -40.98 2.81
N ARG A 37 -5.31 -40.18 3.34
CA ARG A 37 -3.88 -40.37 3.09
C ARG A 37 -3.34 -41.59 3.84
N VAL A 38 -3.68 -41.73 5.10
CA VAL A 38 -3.28 -42.89 5.92
C VAL A 38 -3.80 -44.19 5.30
N VAL A 39 -5.09 -44.23 4.96
CA VAL A 39 -5.67 -45.42 4.29
C VAL A 39 -4.97 -45.74 2.99
N ARG A 40 -4.66 -44.75 2.13
CA ARG A 40 -3.91 -45.00 0.91
C ARG A 40 -2.50 -45.52 1.16
N ALA A 41 -1.80 -45.00 2.16
CA ALA A 41 -0.47 -45.46 2.52
C ALA A 41 -0.50 -46.93 2.97
N ILE A 42 -1.47 -47.29 3.82
CA ILE A 42 -1.68 -48.68 4.27
C ILE A 42 -1.96 -49.58 3.08
N VAL A 43 -2.86 -49.18 2.15
CA VAL A 43 -3.17 -49.98 0.95
C VAL A 43 -1.94 -50.16 0.06
N VAL A 44 -1.11 -49.13 -0.13
CA VAL A 44 0.14 -49.25 -0.92
C VAL A 44 1.13 -50.19 -0.25
N VAL A 45 1.33 -50.07 1.08
CA VAL A 45 2.21 -51.00 1.81
C VAL A 45 1.70 -52.41 1.71
N PHE A 46 0.40 -52.64 1.91
CA PHE A 46 -0.19 -53.98 1.76
C PHE A 46 -0.04 -54.57 0.36
N LEU A 47 -0.22 -53.75 -0.71
CA LEU A 47 -0.02 -54.22 -2.09
C LEU A 47 1.43 -54.55 -2.38
N VAL A 48 2.38 -53.79 -1.84
CA VAL A 48 3.81 -54.06 -1.97
C VAL A 48 4.18 -55.35 -1.23
N ASP A 49 3.74 -55.49 0.02
CA ASP A 49 3.96 -56.69 0.82
C ASP A 49 3.35 -57.94 0.17
N TRP A 50 2.11 -57.84 -0.31
CA TRP A 50 1.43 -58.92 -1.02
C TRP A 50 2.18 -59.31 -2.32
N TYR A 51 2.67 -58.30 -3.08
CA TYR A 51 3.46 -58.55 -4.28
C TYR A 51 4.79 -59.24 -3.96
N LEU A 52 5.51 -58.77 -2.94
CA LEU A 52 6.77 -59.38 -2.49
C LEU A 52 6.56 -60.79 -1.96
N PHE A 53 5.53 -61.03 -1.15
CA PHE A 53 5.15 -62.33 -0.62
C PHE A 53 4.81 -63.31 -1.76
N ARG A 54 3.98 -62.91 -2.72
CA ARG A 54 3.62 -63.71 -3.88
C ARG A 54 4.85 -64.09 -4.71
N ARG A 55 5.78 -63.18 -4.88
CA ARG A 55 7.00 -63.38 -5.64
C ARG A 55 7.98 -64.32 -4.91
N TYR A 56 8.10 -64.16 -3.60
CA TYR A 56 8.89 -65.08 -2.74
C TYR A 56 8.32 -66.50 -2.76
N SER A 57 7.01 -66.63 -2.59
CA SER A 57 6.33 -67.93 -2.58
C SER A 57 6.36 -68.65 -3.96
N SER A 58 6.49 -67.92 -5.06
CA SER A 58 6.58 -68.46 -6.43
C SER A 58 8.02 -68.87 -6.85
N GLY A 59 9.02 -68.73 -5.94
CA GLY A 59 10.40 -69.13 -6.20
C GLY A 59 11.15 -68.24 -7.19
N ASN A 60 10.61 -67.10 -7.61
CA ASN A 60 11.22 -66.16 -8.54
C ASN A 60 11.96 -65.03 -7.82
N PRO A 61 13.29 -65.04 -7.66
CA PRO A 61 14.02 -63.95 -7.00
C PRO A 61 13.91 -62.66 -7.83
N ILE A 62 14.03 -61.51 -7.15
CA ILE A 62 14.10 -60.18 -7.79
C ILE A 62 15.49 -60.07 -8.44
N THR A 63 15.61 -60.45 -9.70
CA THR A 63 16.82 -60.18 -10.49
C THR A 63 16.66 -58.82 -11.16
N LEU A 64 17.65 -57.94 -11.01
CA LEU A 64 17.75 -56.75 -11.85
C LEU A 64 17.98 -57.21 -13.30
N PRO A 65 17.25 -56.67 -14.27
CA PRO A 65 17.47 -57.02 -15.66
C PRO A 65 18.92 -56.65 -16.03
N SER A 66 19.69 -57.62 -16.51
CA SER A 66 21.00 -57.36 -17.14
C SER A 66 20.73 -56.55 -18.40
N LEU A 67 21.38 -55.43 -18.55
CA LEU A 67 21.29 -54.58 -19.74
C LEU A 67 21.95 -55.38 -20.91
N PRO A 68 21.25 -55.61 -22.03
CA PRO A 68 21.85 -56.22 -23.20
C PRO A 68 23.00 -55.38 -23.73
N ASP A 69 24.08 -56.02 -24.22
CA ASP A 69 25.27 -55.34 -24.76
C ASP A 69 24.93 -54.35 -25.90
N GLU A 70 23.83 -54.57 -26.61
CA GLU A 70 23.31 -53.69 -27.66
C GLU A 70 22.89 -52.27 -27.13
N TRP A 71 22.65 -52.12 -25.85
CA TRP A 71 22.28 -50.82 -25.25
C TRP A 71 23.46 -49.86 -25.12
N ILE A 72 24.70 -50.32 -25.28
CA ILE A 72 25.89 -49.47 -25.32
C ILE A 72 25.82 -48.50 -26.51
N PHE A 73 25.27 -48.93 -27.66
CA PHE A 73 25.04 -48.07 -28.82
C PHE A 73 23.94 -47.01 -28.59
N LEU A 74 22.99 -47.28 -27.70
CA LEU A 74 21.95 -46.29 -27.29
C LEU A 74 22.47 -45.34 -26.21
N ALA A 75 23.53 -45.68 -25.49
CA ALA A 75 24.10 -44.83 -24.45
C ALA A 75 24.70 -43.54 -25.00
N PHE A 76 25.27 -43.56 -26.19
CA PHE A 76 25.89 -42.40 -26.83
C PHE A 76 24.88 -41.30 -27.23
N PRO A 77 23.74 -41.60 -27.92
CA PRO A 77 22.67 -40.63 -28.14
C PRO A 77 22.02 -40.15 -26.83
N LEU A 78 21.88 -41.01 -25.81
CA LEU A 78 21.31 -40.66 -24.50
C LEU A 78 22.20 -39.67 -23.74
N LEU A 79 23.52 -39.81 -23.84
CA LEU A 79 24.51 -38.95 -23.21
C LEU A 79 24.47 -37.53 -23.79
N ILE A 80 24.05 -37.35 -25.03
CA ILE A 80 23.82 -36.05 -25.67
C ILE A 80 22.39 -35.55 -25.40
N LEU A 81 21.40 -36.44 -25.45
CA LEU A 81 19.99 -36.11 -25.30
C LEU A 81 19.64 -35.68 -23.88
N ILE A 82 20.28 -36.29 -22.85
CA ILE A 82 20.05 -35.95 -21.44
C ILE A 82 20.46 -34.51 -21.12
N PRO A 83 21.66 -33.99 -21.47
CA PRO A 83 22.01 -32.59 -21.27
C PRO A 83 21.12 -31.63 -22.06
N VAL A 84 20.76 -31.96 -23.31
CA VAL A 84 19.84 -31.15 -24.12
C VAL A 84 18.44 -31.10 -23.47
N MET A 85 17.94 -32.26 -23.04
CA MET A 85 16.68 -32.38 -22.34
C MET A 85 16.71 -31.67 -20.98
N LEU A 86 17.85 -31.73 -20.27
CA LEU A 86 18.06 -30.99 -19.02
C LEU A 86 18.10 -29.50 -19.27
N MET A 87 18.76 -29.05 -20.33
CA MET A 87 18.81 -27.62 -20.72
C MET A 87 17.42 -27.07 -21.06
N VAL A 88 16.56 -27.86 -21.70
CA VAL A 88 15.16 -27.51 -21.96
C VAL A 88 14.28 -27.64 -20.71
N ALA A 89 14.59 -28.62 -19.83
CA ALA A 89 13.83 -28.87 -18.61
C ALA A 89 14.17 -27.87 -17.47
N LEU A 90 15.40 -27.35 -17.41
CA LEU A 90 15.82 -26.37 -16.39
C LEU A 90 14.92 -25.13 -16.33
N PRO A 91 14.51 -24.46 -17.42
CA PRO A 91 13.54 -23.37 -17.38
C PRO A 91 12.15 -23.81 -16.87
N LEU A 92 11.72 -25.03 -17.20
CA LEU A 92 10.45 -25.59 -16.74
C LEU A 92 10.45 -25.92 -15.24
N ILE A 93 11.60 -26.32 -14.70
CA ILE A 93 11.79 -26.58 -13.26
C ILE A 93 11.82 -25.26 -12.48
N ASN A 94 12.50 -24.24 -13.00
CA ASN A 94 12.55 -22.89 -12.42
C ASN A 94 11.27 -22.07 -12.64
N GLY A 95 10.33 -22.57 -13.45
CA GLY A 95 9.06 -21.93 -13.74
C GLY A 95 8.01 -22.01 -12.61
N LYS A 96 8.34 -22.60 -11.46
CA LYS A 96 7.42 -22.61 -10.32
C LYS A 96 7.22 -21.18 -9.81
N SER A 97 5.99 -20.87 -9.38
CA SER A 97 5.69 -19.59 -8.76
C SER A 97 6.56 -19.36 -7.52
N PRO A 98 7.20 -18.20 -7.37
CA PRO A 98 8.05 -17.87 -6.21
C PRO A 98 7.22 -17.46 -4.98
N HIS A 99 6.04 -18.06 -4.78
CA HIS A 99 5.19 -17.76 -3.63
C HIS A 99 5.77 -18.30 -2.32
N VAL A 100 5.57 -17.55 -1.26
CA VAL A 100 5.88 -17.96 0.11
C VAL A 100 4.62 -18.54 0.73
N THR A 101 4.72 -19.71 1.37
CA THR A 101 3.62 -20.30 2.13
C THR A 101 3.90 -20.16 3.61
N VAL A 102 3.04 -19.44 4.31
CA VAL A 102 3.11 -19.24 5.76
C VAL A 102 1.98 -20.04 6.40
N TYR A 103 2.29 -20.82 7.42
CA TYR A 103 1.29 -21.56 8.17
C TYR A 103 0.78 -20.72 9.36
N PRO A 104 -0.47 -20.97 9.83
CA PRO A 104 -1.08 -20.18 10.92
C PRO A 104 -0.22 -20.08 12.17
N GLU A 105 0.54 -21.13 12.49
CA GLU A 105 1.44 -21.17 13.65
C GLU A 105 2.66 -20.24 13.52
N GLN A 106 3.01 -19.85 12.31
CA GLN A 106 4.15 -18.97 12.00
C GLN A 106 3.77 -17.48 11.94
N VAL A 107 2.46 -17.18 12.05
CA VAL A 107 1.96 -15.82 12.01
C VAL A 107 1.85 -15.29 13.43
N GLU A 108 2.64 -14.30 13.78
CA GLU A 108 2.59 -13.65 15.09
C GLU A 108 1.36 -12.73 15.21
N ALA A 109 1.00 -12.04 14.12
CA ALA A 109 -0.10 -11.08 14.07
C ALA A 109 -1.48 -11.71 14.35
N GLY A 110 -2.21 -11.15 15.32
CA GLY A 110 -3.62 -11.46 15.59
C GLY A 110 -4.55 -10.36 15.11
N LEU A 111 -5.85 -10.64 14.97
CA LEU A 111 -6.83 -9.58 14.66
C LEU A 111 -6.96 -8.56 15.82
N THR A 112 -6.68 -8.97 17.06
CA THR A 112 -6.67 -8.12 18.25
C THR A 112 -5.53 -7.11 18.28
N ASP A 113 -4.43 -7.42 17.55
CA ASP A 113 -3.25 -6.57 17.47
C ASP A 113 -3.41 -5.43 16.43
N ILE A 114 -4.49 -5.49 15.64
CA ILE A 114 -4.78 -4.48 14.62
C ILE A 114 -5.53 -3.34 15.29
N LYS A 115 -4.91 -2.16 15.25
CA LYS A 115 -5.46 -0.92 15.81
C LYS A 115 -5.71 0.10 14.71
N GLY A 116 -6.69 0.96 14.91
CA GLY A 116 -7.00 2.06 13.99
C GLY A 116 -7.68 1.66 12.68
N LEU A 117 -8.13 0.39 12.56
CA LEU A 117 -8.80 -0.17 11.36
C LEU A 117 -10.11 -0.90 11.73
N ASP A 118 -10.86 -0.42 12.70
CA ASP A 118 -12.01 -1.13 13.26
C ASP A 118 -13.05 -1.50 12.21
N GLY A 119 -13.40 -0.56 11.32
CA GLY A 119 -14.36 -0.81 10.25
C GLY A 119 -13.90 -1.90 9.26
N GLN A 120 -12.61 -1.91 8.92
CA GLN A 120 -12.00 -2.92 8.04
C GLN A 120 -11.93 -4.28 8.73
N VAL A 121 -11.62 -4.31 10.03
CA VAL A 121 -11.60 -5.53 10.85
C VAL A 121 -13.00 -6.16 10.92
N ASP A 122 -14.04 -5.38 11.19
CA ASP A 122 -15.43 -5.85 11.21
C ASP A 122 -15.83 -6.48 9.88
N GLU A 123 -15.48 -5.84 8.78
CA GLU A 123 -15.83 -6.31 7.45
C GLU A 123 -15.05 -7.58 7.06
N VAL A 124 -13.81 -7.68 7.53
CA VAL A 124 -12.98 -8.88 7.41
C VAL A 124 -13.56 -10.04 8.22
N VAL A 125 -14.01 -9.79 9.45
CA VAL A 125 -14.64 -10.81 10.31
C VAL A 125 -15.86 -11.39 9.60
N ARG A 126 -16.73 -10.54 9.02
CA ARG A 126 -17.91 -11.00 8.23
C ARG A 126 -17.50 -11.82 7.01
N SER A 127 -16.39 -11.46 6.37
CA SER A 127 -15.86 -12.21 5.22
C SER A 127 -15.33 -13.57 5.63
N LEU A 128 -14.64 -13.63 6.78
CA LEU A 128 -14.14 -14.88 7.35
C LEU A 128 -15.29 -15.81 7.81
N ASP A 129 -16.40 -15.25 8.31
CA ASP A 129 -17.59 -16.03 8.67
C ASP A 129 -18.12 -16.81 7.47
N VAL A 130 -18.31 -16.12 6.33
CA VAL A 130 -18.77 -16.75 5.09
C VAL A 130 -17.73 -17.74 4.54
N PHE A 131 -16.44 -17.42 4.64
CA PHE A 131 -15.35 -18.29 4.20
C PHE A 131 -15.30 -19.58 5.03
N LEU A 132 -15.40 -19.48 6.35
CA LEU A 132 -15.33 -20.63 7.24
C LEU A 132 -16.61 -21.46 7.21
N GLY A 133 -17.78 -20.80 7.13
CA GLY A 133 -19.10 -21.41 7.05
C GLY A 133 -19.59 -21.66 5.60
N TYR A 134 -18.67 -21.84 4.64
CA TYR A 134 -19.02 -21.91 3.22
C TYR A 134 -20.03 -23.01 2.87
N ALA A 135 -19.98 -24.15 3.55
CA ALA A 135 -20.87 -25.27 3.30
C ALA A 135 -22.31 -24.91 3.76
N THR A 136 -22.46 -24.38 4.95
CA THR A 136 -23.75 -23.90 5.47
C THR A 136 -24.31 -22.78 4.60
N PHE A 137 -23.45 -21.80 4.21
CA PHE A 137 -23.87 -20.67 3.38
C PHE A 137 -24.36 -21.12 1.99
N LYS A 138 -23.70 -22.12 1.38
CA LYS A 138 -24.03 -22.64 0.09
C LYS A 138 -25.18 -23.64 0.11
N ASP A 139 -25.12 -24.63 1.00
CA ASP A 139 -26.00 -25.80 0.97
C ASP A 139 -27.30 -25.57 1.76
N GLU A 140 -27.26 -24.79 2.86
CA GLU A 140 -28.42 -24.47 3.67
C GLU A 140 -29.08 -23.15 3.27
N LEU A 141 -28.28 -22.10 2.96
CA LEU A 141 -28.80 -20.77 2.66
C LEU A 141 -28.91 -20.47 1.15
N GLY A 142 -28.40 -21.36 0.29
CA GLY A 142 -28.43 -21.19 -1.19
C GLY A 142 -27.54 -20.05 -1.70
N GLY A 143 -26.65 -19.48 -0.86
CA GLY A 143 -25.78 -18.37 -1.22
C GLY A 143 -24.56 -18.80 -2.02
N THR A 144 -23.98 -17.88 -2.78
CA THR A 144 -22.70 -18.08 -3.47
C THR A 144 -21.59 -17.42 -2.66
N PRO A 145 -20.67 -18.20 -2.05
CA PRO A 145 -19.57 -17.64 -1.27
C PRO A 145 -18.66 -16.76 -2.14
N ARG A 146 -18.42 -15.54 -1.71
CA ARG A 146 -17.47 -14.63 -2.36
C ARG A 146 -16.04 -15.10 -2.11
N ARG A 147 -15.18 -14.96 -3.12
CA ARG A 147 -13.82 -15.49 -3.09
C ARG A 147 -12.74 -14.46 -3.31
N GLY A 148 -13.09 -13.25 -3.73
CA GLY A 148 -12.14 -12.20 -4.04
C GLY A 148 -12.39 -10.95 -3.21
N ILE A 149 -11.36 -10.46 -2.53
CA ILE A 149 -11.37 -9.19 -1.81
C ILE A 149 -10.22 -8.35 -2.33
N LEU A 150 -10.49 -7.08 -2.63
CA LEU A 150 -9.48 -6.10 -3.01
C LEU A 150 -9.23 -5.14 -1.84
N PHE A 151 -8.00 -5.04 -1.39
CA PHE A 151 -7.52 -4.07 -0.42
C PHE A 151 -6.92 -2.89 -1.17
N GLU A 152 -7.55 -1.73 -1.06
CA GLU A 152 -7.13 -0.48 -1.70
C GLU A 152 -6.69 0.53 -0.66
N GLY A 153 -5.68 1.35 -0.95
CA GLY A 153 -5.28 2.45 -0.08
C GLY A 153 -3.78 2.69 -0.04
N PRO A 154 -3.33 3.74 0.66
CA PRO A 154 -1.93 4.15 0.72
C PRO A 154 -1.00 3.03 1.25
N PRO A 155 0.30 3.07 0.92
CA PRO A 155 1.27 2.15 1.50
C PRO A 155 1.37 2.37 3.02
N GLY A 156 1.74 1.31 3.77
CA GLY A 156 1.93 1.41 5.22
C GLY A 156 0.65 1.40 6.06
N THR A 157 -0.54 1.24 5.46
CA THR A 157 -1.85 1.21 6.17
C THR A 157 -2.23 -0.14 6.75
N GLY A 158 -1.35 -1.16 6.71
CA GLY A 158 -1.58 -2.45 7.37
C GLY A 158 -2.30 -3.50 6.51
N LYS A 159 -2.45 -3.32 5.19
CA LYS A 159 -3.12 -4.28 4.28
C LYS A 159 -2.58 -5.70 4.39
N THR A 160 -1.27 -5.87 4.26
CA THR A 160 -0.59 -7.17 4.34
C THR A 160 -0.67 -7.77 5.74
N TYR A 161 -0.60 -6.92 6.77
CA TYR A 161 -0.71 -7.33 8.17
C TYR A 161 -2.09 -7.91 8.48
N LEU A 162 -3.16 -7.23 8.07
CA LEU A 162 -4.54 -7.69 8.21
C LEU A 162 -4.78 -9.00 7.47
N ALA A 163 -4.25 -9.16 6.24
CA ALA A 163 -4.40 -10.39 5.47
C ALA A 163 -3.73 -11.61 6.17
N LYS A 164 -2.57 -11.41 6.78
CA LYS A 164 -1.89 -12.44 7.60
C LYS A 164 -2.71 -12.79 8.84
N ALA A 165 -3.23 -11.78 9.55
CA ALA A 165 -4.07 -11.99 10.73
C ALA A 165 -5.37 -12.76 10.40
N MET A 166 -5.97 -12.50 9.22
CA MET A 166 -7.10 -13.28 8.70
C MET A 166 -6.76 -14.77 8.57
N ALA A 167 -5.59 -15.10 8.01
CA ALA A 167 -5.18 -16.48 7.81
C ALA A 167 -4.91 -17.21 9.13
N LYS A 168 -4.31 -16.53 10.11
CA LYS A 168 -4.15 -17.04 11.48
C LYS A 168 -5.48 -17.32 12.13
N GLN A 169 -6.41 -16.37 12.06
CA GLN A 169 -7.74 -16.49 12.63
C GLN A 169 -8.56 -17.62 11.99
N ALA A 170 -8.45 -17.77 10.66
CA ALA A 170 -9.09 -18.85 9.93
C ALA A 170 -8.44 -20.22 10.15
N GLY A 171 -7.22 -20.29 10.67
CA GLY A 171 -6.45 -21.51 10.85
C GLY A 171 -6.08 -22.20 9.53
N VAL A 172 -5.89 -21.44 8.44
CA VAL A 172 -5.60 -21.96 7.11
C VAL A 172 -4.26 -21.40 6.58
N PRO A 173 -3.59 -22.11 5.65
CA PRO A 173 -2.35 -21.64 5.06
C PRO A 173 -2.55 -20.33 4.30
N PHE A 174 -1.57 -19.44 4.43
CA PHE A 174 -1.44 -18.17 3.73
C PHE A 174 -0.38 -18.28 2.64
N LEU A 175 -0.77 -18.08 1.39
CA LEU A 175 0.13 -18.09 0.25
C LEU A 175 0.33 -16.65 -0.23
N PHE A 176 1.52 -16.12 0.00
CA PHE A 176 1.89 -14.75 -0.34
C PHE A 176 2.70 -14.70 -1.63
N ILE A 177 2.39 -13.71 -2.48
CA ILE A 177 3.19 -13.37 -3.65
C ILE A 177 3.04 -11.88 -3.96
N SER A 178 4.12 -11.24 -4.39
CA SER A 178 4.07 -9.92 -5.02
C SER A 178 3.82 -10.08 -6.52
N ALA A 179 2.95 -9.27 -7.10
CA ALA A 179 2.56 -9.38 -8.51
C ALA A 179 3.74 -9.22 -9.48
N PRO A 180 4.72 -8.33 -9.29
CA PRO A 180 5.95 -8.28 -10.08
C PRO A 180 6.70 -9.61 -10.16
N ALA A 181 6.64 -10.46 -9.12
CA ALA A 181 7.32 -11.75 -9.11
C ALA A 181 6.74 -12.76 -10.12
N PHE A 182 5.55 -12.51 -10.67
CA PHE A 182 5.05 -13.30 -11.79
C PHE A 182 5.77 -12.99 -13.10
N GLN A 183 6.31 -11.79 -13.27
CA GLN A 183 6.97 -11.38 -14.50
C GLN A 183 8.18 -12.26 -14.81
N SER A 184 8.38 -12.53 -16.08
CA SER A 184 9.52 -13.30 -16.57
C SER A 184 9.94 -12.78 -17.93
N MET A 185 11.25 -12.77 -18.20
CA MET A 185 11.80 -12.42 -19.53
C MET A 185 11.43 -13.45 -20.61
N TRP A 186 11.03 -14.67 -20.20
CA TRP A 186 10.69 -15.74 -21.13
C TRP A 186 9.21 -15.72 -21.47
N GLN A 187 8.89 -15.67 -22.75
CA GLN A 187 7.52 -15.66 -23.25
C GLN A 187 6.70 -16.87 -22.73
N GLY A 188 5.50 -16.62 -22.21
CA GLY A 188 4.62 -17.64 -21.65
C GLY A 188 4.95 -18.11 -20.23
N MET A 189 6.12 -17.79 -19.68
CA MET A 189 6.49 -18.19 -18.32
C MET A 189 5.70 -17.43 -17.24
N THR A 190 5.33 -16.20 -17.52
CA THR A 190 4.47 -15.40 -16.64
C THR A 190 3.11 -16.06 -16.42
N ALA A 191 2.44 -16.46 -17.50
CA ALA A 191 1.17 -17.20 -17.42
C ALA A 191 1.34 -18.55 -16.70
N TYR A 192 2.49 -19.22 -16.89
CA TYR A 192 2.81 -20.48 -16.19
C TYR A 192 2.99 -20.25 -14.68
N ARG A 193 3.67 -19.18 -14.26
CA ARG A 193 3.85 -18.82 -12.84
C ARG A 193 2.50 -18.52 -12.18
N ILE A 194 1.62 -17.76 -12.83
CA ILE A 194 0.26 -17.49 -12.36
C ILE A 194 -0.49 -18.81 -12.17
N ARG A 195 -0.52 -19.69 -13.19
CA ARG A 195 -1.16 -21.02 -13.09
C ARG A 195 -0.57 -21.87 -11.97
N SER A 196 0.76 -21.81 -11.77
CA SER A 196 1.47 -22.53 -10.72
C SER A 196 1.04 -22.06 -9.33
N PHE A 197 0.90 -20.74 -9.11
CA PHE A 197 0.40 -20.15 -7.88
C PHE A 197 -1.02 -20.65 -7.56
N PHE A 198 -1.95 -20.52 -8.49
CA PHE A 198 -3.32 -21.01 -8.29
C PHE A 198 -3.41 -22.54 -8.11
N LYS A 199 -2.51 -23.28 -8.74
CA LYS A 199 -2.38 -24.74 -8.51
C LYS A 199 -1.91 -25.05 -7.08
N ALA A 200 -0.94 -24.28 -6.57
CA ALA A 200 -0.47 -24.41 -5.19
C ALA A 200 -1.59 -24.05 -4.19
N LEU A 201 -2.31 -22.96 -4.45
CA LEU A 201 -3.45 -22.52 -3.62
C LEU A 201 -4.56 -23.58 -3.57
N ARG A 202 -4.97 -24.12 -4.73
CA ARG A 202 -5.94 -25.23 -4.78
C ARG A 202 -5.43 -26.50 -4.07
N LYS A 203 -4.12 -26.77 -4.14
CA LYS A 203 -3.51 -27.92 -3.44
C LYS A 203 -3.54 -27.69 -1.92
N ALA A 204 -3.20 -26.49 -1.45
CA ALA A 204 -3.26 -26.11 -0.04
C ALA A 204 -4.70 -26.20 0.50
N ALA A 205 -5.66 -25.60 -0.20
CA ALA A 205 -7.08 -25.65 0.18
C ALA A 205 -7.63 -27.08 0.29
N ARG A 206 -7.24 -27.97 -0.63
CA ARG A 206 -7.62 -29.40 -0.55
C ARG A 206 -6.96 -30.13 0.61
N LYS A 207 -5.74 -29.75 0.95
CA LYS A 207 -4.98 -30.42 2.01
C LYS A 207 -5.46 -30.00 3.40
N GLU A 208 -5.73 -28.70 3.57
CA GLU A 208 -5.97 -28.09 4.89
C GLU A 208 -7.44 -27.66 5.11
N GLY A 209 -8.32 -27.92 4.13
CA GLY A 209 -9.74 -27.56 4.23
C GLY A 209 -10.08 -26.15 3.77
N GLY A 210 -9.08 -25.27 3.62
CA GLY A 210 -9.17 -23.93 3.11
C GLY A 210 -7.78 -23.36 2.86
N ALA A 211 -7.67 -22.25 2.13
CA ALA A 211 -6.44 -21.51 1.94
C ALA A 211 -6.74 -20.04 1.61
N ILE A 212 -5.90 -19.14 2.08
CA ILE A 212 -5.93 -17.72 1.71
C ILE A 212 -4.74 -17.45 0.80
N GLY A 213 -5.02 -16.90 -0.40
CA GLY A 213 -4.02 -16.39 -1.32
C GLY A 213 -3.96 -14.87 -1.21
N PHE A 214 -2.76 -14.31 -1.18
CA PHE A 214 -2.54 -12.87 -1.16
C PHE A 214 -1.62 -12.46 -2.29
N ILE A 215 -2.09 -11.52 -3.11
CA ILE A 215 -1.33 -10.93 -4.22
C ILE A 215 -1.11 -9.46 -3.90
N GLU A 216 0.12 -9.10 -3.60
CA GLU A 216 0.52 -7.71 -3.32
C GLU A 216 0.85 -6.98 -4.62
N GLU A 217 0.62 -5.66 -4.65
CA GLU A 217 0.91 -4.78 -5.80
C GLU A 217 0.25 -5.26 -7.11
N ILE A 218 -1.03 -5.64 -7.04
CA ILE A 218 -1.73 -6.20 -8.21
C ILE A 218 -1.79 -5.21 -9.38
N ASP A 219 -1.69 -3.91 -9.13
CA ASP A 219 -1.59 -2.86 -10.13
C ASP A 219 -0.39 -3.05 -11.08
N ALA A 220 0.72 -3.64 -10.61
CA ALA A 220 1.88 -3.93 -11.47
C ALA A 220 1.56 -4.87 -12.65
N ILE A 221 0.52 -5.69 -12.56
CA ILE A 221 0.07 -6.61 -13.63
C ILE A 221 -1.37 -6.34 -14.06
N GLY A 222 -2.14 -5.60 -13.28
CA GLY A 222 -3.57 -5.37 -13.45
C GLY A 222 -3.94 -4.05 -14.10
N MET A 223 -2.98 -3.28 -14.62
CA MET A 223 -3.25 -1.98 -15.23
C MET A 223 -4.12 -2.07 -16.48
N SER A 224 -5.00 -1.08 -16.64
CA SER A 224 -5.85 -0.98 -17.83
C SER A 224 -5.01 -0.67 -19.08
N ARG A 225 -5.45 -1.19 -20.24
CA ARG A 225 -4.75 -1.07 -21.53
C ARG A 225 -4.57 0.37 -22.04
N GLY A 226 -5.23 1.36 -21.42
CA GLY A 226 -5.15 2.79 -21.76
C GLY A 226 -4.10 3.56 -20.98
N GLY A 227 -3.47 2.96 -19.95
CA GLY A 227 -2.53 3.61 -19.02
C GLY A 227 -1.05 3.48 -19.39
N VAL A 228 -0.71 3.20 -20.64
CA VAL A 228 0.69 3.25 -21.07
C VAL A 228 1.13 4.71 -21.08
N SER A 229 1.91 5.08 -20.10
CA SER A 229 2.57 6.36 -19.95
C SER A 229 3.19 6.83 -21.27
N ARG A 230 2.62 7.86 -21.86
CA ARG A 230 3.37 8.74 -22.74
C ARG A 230 4.30 9.59 -21.87
N SER A 231 5.30 8.96 -21.26
CA SER A 231 6.40 9.72 -20.68
C SER A 231 7.42 9.99 -21.78
N SER A 232 7.67 11.27 -21.99
CA SER A 232 8.80 11.88 -22.70
C SER A 232 8.92 11.61 -24.21
N VAL A 233 8.23 12.44 -24.97
CA VAL A 233 8.76 12.86 -26.28
C VAL A 233 9.26 14.29 -26.11
N ALA A 234 10.50 14.42 -25.69
CA ALA A 234 11.31 15.60 -25.87
C ALA A 234 12.65 15.09 -26.44
N ASP A 235 12.64 14.70 -27.67
CA ASP A 235 13.73 14.94 -28.64
C ASP A 235 13.34 14.35 -29.99
N GLY A 236 13.48 15.15 -31.03
CA GLY A 236 12.94 14.94 -32.36
C GLY A 236 13.72 13.97 -33.24
N THR A 237 14.05 12.75 -32.79
CA THR A 237 14.58 11.68 -33.66
C THR A 237 14.14 10.31 -33.16
N ALA A 238 12.89 9.99 -33.37
CA ALA A 238 12.36 8.66 -33.02
C ALA A 238 12.43 7.70 -34.21
N ARG A 239 13.34 6.76 -34.15
CA ARG A 239 13.26 5.51 -34.94
C ARG A 239 12.13 4.64 -34.40
N ALA A 240 11.14 4.40 -35.23
CA ALA A 240 9.93 3.62 -34.97
C ALA A 240 10.19 2.09 -34.94
N THR A 241 11.18 1.60 -34.20
CA THR A 241 11.56 0.18 -34.26
C THR A 241 11.54 -0.59 -32.92
N GLU A 242 11.25 0.06 -31.79
CA GLU A 242 11.31 -0.63 -30.49
C GLU A 242 9.98 -0.86 -29.78
N SER A 243 8.84 -0.43 -30.34
CA SER A 243 7.52 -0.62 -29.72
C SER A 243 6.92 -2.01 -29.90
N PHE A 244 7.53 -2.92 -30.65
CA PHE A 244 6.92 -4.21 -30.98
C PHE A 244 7.18 -5.33 -29.96
N MET A 245 8.11 -5.16 -29.02
CA MET A 245 8.52 -6.22 -28.09
C MET A 245 7.96 -6.05 -26.65
N GLY A 246 7.42 -4.90 -26.30
CA GLY A 246 6.99 -4.60 -24.91
C GLY A 246 5.48 -4.68 -24.64
N SER A 247 4.61 -4.60 -25.64
CA SER A 247 3.16 -4.45 -25.43
C SER A 247 2.34 -5.75 -25.41
N GLY A 248 2.95 -6.90 -25.68
CA GLY A 248 2.24 -8.19 -25.79
C GLY A 248 1.99 -8.92 -24.47
N ASP A 249 2.79 -8.70 -23.43
CA ASP A 249 2.76 -9.56 -22.23
C ASP A 249 1.79 -9.07 -21.14
N GLY A 250 1.57 -7.76 -20.97
CA GLY A 250 0.66 -7.24 -19.94
C GLY A 250 -0.80 -7.65 -20.12
N GLY A 251 -1.31 -7.64 -21.35
CA GLY A 251 -2.68 -8.10 -21.65
C GLY A 251 -2.87 -9.62 -21.48
N SER A 252 -1.81 -10.40 -21.69
CA SER A 252 -1.76 -11.84 -21.46
C SER A 252 -1.84 -12.18 -19.96
N MET A 253 -1.18 -11.38 -19.09
CA MET A 253 -1.18 -11.56 -17.64
C MET A 253 -2.55 -11.35 -17.03
N VAL A 254 -3.20 -10.21 -17.34
CA VAL A 254 -4.56 -9.90 -16.87
C VAL A 254 -5.54 -11.00 -17.31
N ASN A 255 -5.49 -11.42 -18.59
CA ASN A 255 -6.36 -12.48 -19.09
C ASN A 255 -6.14 -13.81 -18.36
N GLU A 256 -4.89 -14.21 -18.11
CA GLU A 256 -4.61 -15.46 -17.38
C GLU A 256 -5.12 -15.36 -15.93
N LEU A 257 -4.92 -14.20 -15.26
CA LEU A 257 -5.45 -13.97 -13.92
C LEU A 257 -6.99 -14.07 -13.90
N LEU A 258 -7.65 -13.45 -14.87
CA LEU A 258 -9.11 -13.52 -15.04
C LEU A 258 -9.61 -14.94 -15.24
N ILE A 259 -8.92 -15.74 -16.08
CA ILE A 259 -9.23 -17.16 -16.29
C ILE A 259 -9.09 -17.96 -14.99
N GLN A 260 -8.01 -17.72 -14.23
CA GLN A 260 -7.78 -18.44 -12.97
C GLN A 260 -8.80 -18.03 -11.89
N LEU A 261 -9.21 -16.77 -11.81
CA LEU A 261 -10.27 -16.30 -10.91
C LEU A 261 -11.63 -16.96 -11.20
N GLN A 262 -11.96 -17.17 -12.47
CA GLN A 262 -13.20 -17.85 -12.87
C GLN A 262 -13.13 -19.37 -12.73
N SER A 263 -11.93 -19.94 -12.65
CA SER A 263 -11.73 -21.39 -12.72
C SER A 263 -11.36 -22.04 -11.39
N PHE A 264 -11.71 -21.43 -10.25
CA PHE A 264 -11.39 -22.01 -8.93
C PHE A 264 -11.88 -23.45 -8.76
N ASP A 265 -13.06 -23.78 -9.30
CA ASP A 265 -13.72 -25.09 -9.17
C ASP A 265 -13.39 -26.08 -10.29
N GLN A 266 -12.41 -25.76 -11.16
CA GLN A 266 -12.06 -26.68 -12.23
C GLN A 266 -11.50 -28.00 -11.68
N PRO A 267 -12.04 -29.14 -12.14
CA PRO A 267 -11.59 -30.45 -11.69
C PRO A 267 -10.17 -30.74 -12.17
N PRO A 268 -9.34 -31.50 -11.39
CA PRO A 268 -8.01 -31.91 -11.80
C PRO A 268 -8.04 -32.74 -13.06
N LEU A 269 -6.93 -32.74 -13.82
CA LEU A 269 -6.80 -33.43 -15.14
C LEU A 269 -7.35 -34.86 -15.12
N ARG A 270 -7.05 -35.66 -14.10
CA ARG A 270 -7.56 -37.01 -13.95
C ARG A 270 -9.10 -37.07 -13.91
N LYS A 271 -9.74 -36.12 -13.23
CA LYS A 271 -11.21 -36.06 -13.20
C LYS A 271 -11.79 -35.51 -14.51
N ARG A 272 -11.07 -34.63 -15.21
CA ARG A 272 -11.46 -34.17 -16.56
C ARG A 272 -11.41 -35.30 -17.57
N LEU A 273 -10.31 -36.10 -17.55
CA LEU A 273 -10.21 -37.31 -18.42
C LEU A 273 -11.32 -38.30 -18.11
N ARG A 274 -11.58 -38.57 -16.82
CA ARG A 274 -12.67 -39.47 -16.42
C ARG A 274 -14.05 -38.90 -16.80
N ALA A 275 -14.26 -37.60 -16.68
CA ALA A 275 -15.48 -36.94 -17.12
C ALA A 275 -15.66 -37.04 -18.65
N ARG A 276 -14.57 -36.88 -19.43
CA ARG A 276 -14.59 -37.09 -20.88
C ARG A 276 -14.90 -38.54 -21.23
N MET A 277 -14.30 -39.51 -20.53
CA MET A 277 -14.61 -40.92 -20.71
C MET A 277 -16.08 -41.22 -20.38
N ILE A 278 -16.60 -40.69 -19.26
CA ILE A 278 -18.01 -40.83 -18.89
C ILE A 278 -18.90 -40.18 -19.97
N GLY A 279 -18.55 -38.99 -20.45
CA GLY A 279 -19.29 -38.31 -21.52
C GLY A 279 -19.30 -39.12 -22.82
N TRP A 280 -18.15 -39.72 -23.16
CA TRP A 280 -18.04 -40.60 -24.33
C TRP A 280 -18.90 -41.88 -24.15
N VAL A 281 -18.86 -42.52 -22.99
CA VAL A 281 -19.69 -43.69 -22.67
C VAL A 281 -21.18 -43.31 -22.66
N ASN A 282 -21.55 -42.15 -22.07
CA ASN A 282 -22.93 -41.69 -22.03
C ASN A 282 -23.49 -41.32 -23.42
N ALA A 283 -22.64 -41.02 -24.41
CA ALA A 283 -23.06 -40.79 -25.78
C ALA A 283 -23.62 -42.05 -26.46
N TYR A 284 -23.27 -43.23 -25.94
CA TYR A 284 -23.74 -44.54 -26.45
C TYR A 284 -24.77 -45.23 -25.53
N LEU A 285 -25.03 -44.65 -24.32
CA LEU A 285 -25.99 -45.22 -23.38
C LEU A 285 -27.36 -44.54 -23.51
N PRO A 286 -28.46 -45.30 -23.39
CA PRO A 286 -29.80 -44.74 -23.25
C PRO A 286 -29.90 -43.80 -22.03
N SER A 287 -30.81 -42.82 -22.08
CA SER A 287 -30.96 -41.77 -21.07
C SER A 287 -31.21 -42.27 -19.65
N ASP A 288 -31.83 -43.46 -19.50
CA ASP A 288 -32.12 -44.14 -18.24
C ASP A 288 -30.90 -44.84 -17.61
N ARG A 289 -29.85 -45.10 -18.39
CA ARG A 289 -28.62 -45.82 -17.98
C ARG A 289 -27.37 -44.93 -18.00
N GLN A 290 -27.51 -43.65 -18.16
CA GLN A 290 -26.36 -42.74 -18.19
C GLN A 290 -25.66 -42.67 -16.83
N LEU A 291 -24.33 -42.69 -16.87
CA LEU A 291 -23.47 -42.54 -15.69
C LEU A 291 -23.55 -41.12 -15.16
N THR A 292 -23.67 -40.96 -13.85
CA THR A 292 -23.77 -39.67 -13.18
C THR A 292 -22.53 -38.81 -13.46
N ALA A 293 -22.73 -37.58 -13.88
CA ALA A 293 -21.65 -36.62 -14.08
C ALA A 293 -20.84 -36.40 -12.79
N ILE A 294 -19.52 -36.27 -12.94
CA ILE A 294 -18.64 -36.02 -11.79
C ILE A 294 -18.94 -34.63 -11.24
N LYS A 295 -19.48 -34.55 -10.02
CA LYS A 295 -19.65 -33.27 -9.31
C LYS A 295 -18.31 -32.58 -9.13
N THR A 296 -18.23 -31.30 -9.48
CA THR A 296 -17.08 -30.44 -9.22
C THR A 296 -16.92 -30.26 -7.72
N GLU A 297 -15.69 -30.52 -7.21
CA GLU A 297 -15.41 -30.25 -5.81
C GLU A 297 -15.22 -28.73 -5.61
N TYR A 298 -15.96 -28.15 -4.69
CA TYR A 298 -15.72 -26.80 -4.23
C TYR A 298 -14.39 -26.74 -3.48
N HIS A 299 -13.55 -25.76 -3.83
CA HIS A 299 -12.32 -25.48 -3.10
C HIS A 299 -12.52 -24.20 -2.31
N ASN A 300 -12.44 -24.30 -0.98
CA ASN A 300 -12.56 -23.17 -0.09
C ASN A 300 -11.30 -22.33 -0.17
N ILE A 301 -11.32 -21.32 -1.04
CA ILE A 301 -10.22 -20.41 -1.33
C ILE A 301 -10.75 -18.99 -1.17
N LEU A 302 -10.03 -18.19 -0.39
CA LEU A 302 -10.20 -16.75 -0.34
C LEU A 302 -8.95 -16.12 -0.97
N LEU A 303 -9.15 -15.31 -2.00
CA LEU A 303 -8.09 -14.57 -2.66
C LEU A 303 -8.20 -13.11 -2.28
N ILE A 304 -7.12 -12.55 -1.77
CA ILE A 304 -7.01 -11.15 -1.42
C ILE A 304 -5.97 -10.53 -2.35
N ALA A 305 -6.30 -9.43 -2.99
CA ALA A 305 -5.36 -8.62 -3.72
C ALA A 305 -5.17 -7.28 -3.01
N ALA A 306 -3.96 -6.73 -3.02
CA ALA A 306 -3.66 -5.41 -2.48
C ALA A 306 -3.08 -4.50 -3.57
N THR A 307 -3.53 -3.25 -3.55
CA THR A 307 -3.04 -2.19 -4.45
C THR A 307 -2.97 -0.85 -3.74
N ASN A 308 -2.03 -0.03 -4.16
CA ASN A 308 -1.95 1.37 -3.77
C ASN A 308 -2.67 2.29 -4.78
N ARG A 309 -3.07 1.75 -5.95
CA ARG A 309 -3.66 2.48 -7.06
C ARG A 309 -4.89 1.75 -7.60
N GLY A 310 -5.98 1.76 -6.83
CA GLY A 310 -7.23 1.08 -7.20
C GLY A 310 -7.85 1.60 -8.50
N ASP A 311 -7.65 2.87 -8.81
CA ASP A 311 -8.09 3.57 -10.01
C ASP A 311 -7.38 3.09 -11.29
N ALA A 312 -6.16 2.60 -11.18
CA ALA A 312 -5.36 2.12 -12.30
C ALA A 312 -5.71 0.68 -12.75
N LEU A 313 -6.51 -0.06 -11.97
CA LEU A 313 -6.84 -1.45 -12.25
C LEU A 313 -7.80 -1.60 -13.44
N ASP A 314 -7.60 -2.69 -14.20
CA ASP A 314 -8.54 -3.08 -15.25
C ASP A 314 -9.94 -3.32 -14.63
N PRO A 315 -10.98 -2.62 -15.10
CA PRO A 315 -12.35 -2.79 -14.59
C PRO A 315 -12.85 -4.23 -14.62
N ALA A 316 -12.28 -5.06 -15.48
CA ALA A 316 -12.61 -6.48 -15.54
C ALA A 316 -12.25 -7.24 -14.26
N LEU A 317 -11.19 -6.85 -13.56
CA LEU A 317 -10.76 -7.51 -12.31
C LEU A 317 -11.73 -7.29 -11.16
N VAL A 318 -12.44 -6.17 -11.15
CA VAL A 318 -13.32 -5.74 -10.05
C VAL A 318 -14.82 -6.04 -10.30
N ARG A 319 -15.12 -6.81 -11.36
CA ARG A 319 -16.50 -7.24 -11.67
C ARG A 319 -16.96 -8.37 -10.72
N PRO A 320 -18.29 -8.52 -10.50
CA PRO A 320 -18.86 -9.60 -9.69
C PRO A 320 -18.30 -10.98 -10.07
N GLY A 321 -17.99 -11.79 -9.03
CA GLY A 321 -17.37 -13.10 -9.18
C GLY A 321 -15.83 -13.09 -9.30
N ARG A 322 -15.20 -11.94 -9.13
CA ARG A 322 -13.74 -11.73 -9.11
C ARG A 322 -13.35 -11.02 -7.82
N PHE A 323 -12.73 -9.83 -7.89
CA PHE A 323 -12.51 -8.97 -6.73
C PHE A 323 -13.73 -8.05 -6.56
N ASP A 324 -14.85 -8.63 -6.18
CA ASP A 324 -16.14 -7.93 -6.09
C ASP A 324 -16.36 -7.20 -4.76
N ARG A 325 -15.50 -7.43 -3.79
CA ARG A 325 -15.50 -6.72 -2.52
C ARG A 325 -14.26 -5.87 -2.39
N ARG A 326 -14.46 -4.56 -2.20
CA ARG A 326 -13.38 -3.61 -2.01
C ARG A 326 -13.36 -3.14 -0.58
N LEU A 327 -12.20 -3.18 0.05
CA LEU A 327 -11.95 -2.60 1.36
C LEU A 327 -10.92 -1.49 1.19
N TYR A 328 -11.35 -0.28 1.52
CA TYR A 328 -10.49 0.88 1.45
C TYR A 328 -9.78 1.07 2.80
N PHE A 329 -8.47 1.19 2.73
CA PHE A 329 -7.58 1.45 3.86
C PHE A 329 -7.15 2.89 3.78
N ASP A 330 -7.60 3.70 4.71
CA ASP A 330 -7.19 5.09 4.84
C ASP A 330 -6.18 5.26 5.96
N VAL A 331 -5.65 6.45 6.11
CA VAL A 331 -4.88 6.83 7.29
C VAL A 331 -5.77 6.75 8.54
N PRO A 332 -5.23 6.39 9.70
CA PRO A 332 -6.01 6.21 10.91
C PRO A 332 -6.62 7.52 11.39
N THR A 333 -7.84 7.45 11.92
CA THR A 333 -8.51 8.56 12.62
C THR A 333 -7.70 8.97 13.87
N LYS A 334 -8.01 10.12 14.46
CA LYS A 334 -7.35 10.56 15.71
C LYS A 334 -7.40 9.48 16.80
N GLN A 335 -8.57 8.86 17.01
CA GLN A 335 -8.69 7.76 17.98
C GLN A 335 -7.85 6.55 17.57
N GLY A 336 -7.88 6.19 16.30
CA GLY A 336 -7.04 5.10 15.76
C GLY A 336 -5.53 5.36 15.93
N ARG A 337 -5.09 6.62 15.83
CA ARG A 337 -3.70 6.99 16.12
C ARG A 337 -3.38 6.87 17.60
N ILE A 338 -4.28 7.28 18.50
CA ILE A 338 -4.11 7.08 19.94
C ILE A 338 -3.95 5.58 20.26
N ASP A 339 -4.82 4.74 19.72
CA ASP A 339 -4.78 3.28 19.94
C ASP A 339 -3.49 2.65 19.38
N LEU A 340 -2.94 3.18 18.27
CA LEU A 340 -1.65 2.77 17.70
C LEU A 340 -0.49 3.24 18.58
N ILE A 341 -0.54 4.48 19.07
CA ILE A 341 0.46 5.04 19.97
C ILE A 341 0.54 4.22 21.25
N ASP A 342 -0.61 3.91 21.86
CA ASP A 342 -0.70 3.03 23.03
C ASP A 342 -0.07 1.67 22.74
N HIS A 343 -0.43 1.05 21.62
CA HIS A 343 0.08 -0.26 21.22
C HIS A 343 1.59 -0.29 21.01
N PHE A 344 2.18 0.78 20.44
CA PHE A 344 3.62 0.84 20.21
C PHE A 344 4.39 1.23 21.47
N LEU A 345 3.88 2.16 22.29
CA LEU A 345 4.50 2.54 23.55
C LEU A 345 4.54 1.37 24.54
N ASP A 346 3.51 0.53 24.60
CA ASP A 346 3.49 -0.68 25.44
C ASP A 346 4.67 -1.65 25.14
N ARG A 347 5.28 -1.54 23.97
CA ARG A 347 6.37 -2.42 23.49
C ARG A 347 7.74 -1.73 23.47
N LYS A 348 7.77 -0.40 23.53
CA LYS A 348 8.99 0.40 23.41
C LYS A 348 9.31 1.11 24.71
N ARG A 349 10.61 1.19 25.06
CA ARG A 349 11.01 1.89 26.28
C ARG A 349 10.83 3.38 26.16
N HIS A 350 10.08 3.97 27.08
CA HIS A 350 9.76 5.38 27.09
C HIS A 350 9.73 5.94 28.51
N HIS A 351 9.95 7.23 28.63
CA HIS A 351 9.88 7.96 29.89
C HIS A 351 8.42 8.04 30.37
N GLN A 352 8.21 7.98 31.70
CA GLN A 352 6.88 7.99 32.33
C GLN A 352 5.97 9.18 31.89
N GLN A 353 6.55 10.27 31.41
CA GLN A 353 5.80 11.40 30.82
C GLN A 353 4.90 10.98 29.63
N LEU A 354 5.30 9.97 28.85
CA LEU A 354 4.54 9.46 27.72
C LEU A 354 3.40 8.50 28.12
N ASP A 355 3.28 8.17 29.41
CA ASP A 355 2.12 7.47 29.95
C ASP A 355 0.93 8.39 30.16
N ASP A 356 1.16 9.71 30.23
CA ASP A 356 0.09 10.67 30.35
C ASP A 356 -0.74 10.72 29.05
N ARG A 357 -2.05 10.57 29.22
CA ARG A 357 -3.00 10.60 28.11
C ARG A 357 -2.93 11.91 27.32
N SER A 358 -2.70 13.03 27.97
CA SER A 358 -2.56 14.33 27.31
C SER A 358 -1.38 14.35 26.34
N MET A 359 -0.26 13.72 26.70
CA MET A 359 0.92 13.60 25.84
C MET A 359 0.66 12.67 24.66
N ARG A 360 -0.02 11.54 24.86
CA ARG A 360 -0.43 10.63 23.78
C ARG A 360 -1.39 11.29 22.80
N GLU A 361 -2.36 12.04 23.30
CA GLU A 361 -3.26 12.85 22.48
C GLU A 361 -2.51 13.94 21.70
N ARG A 362 -1.46 14.52 22.29
CA ARG A 362 -0.58 15.49 21.62
C ARG A 362 0.22 14.82 20.51
N ILE A 363 0.82 13.64 20.74
CA ILE A 363 1.51 12.87 19.69
C ILE A 363 0.52 12.48 18.57
N ALA A 364 -0.69 12.04 18.91
CA ALA A 364 -1.70 11.71 17.93
C ALA A 364 -2.09 12.92 17.07
N TYR A 365 -2.11 14.08 17.68
CA TYR A 365 -2.33 15.34 16.96
C TYR A 365 -1.16 15.66 16.01
N GLU A 366 0.09 15.54 16.49
CA GLU A 366 1.30 15.78 15.72
C GLU A 366 1.48 14.81 14.53
N THR A 367 0.87 13.64 14.60
CA THR A 367 0.95 12.58 13.59
C THR A 367 -0.27 12.54 12.66
N PHE A 368 -0.93 13.68 12.45
CA PHE A 368 -2.02 13.78 11.48
C PHE A 368 -1.55 13.37 10.08
N GLY A 369 -2.32 12.47 9.43
CA GLY A 369 -1.96 11.94 8.12
C GLY A 369 -0.92 10.81 8.13
N TYR A 370 -0.40 10.43 9.29
CA TYR A 370 0.55 9.32 9.40
C TYR A 370 -0.15 7.97 9.26
N THR A 371 0.49 7.07 8.54
CA THR A 371 0.11 5.66 8.49
C THR A 371 0.62 4.92 9.74
N PRO A 372 0.07 3.73 10.07
CA PRO A 372 0.56 2.92 11.19
C PRO A 372 2.07 2.66 11.16
N VAL A 373 2.63 2.41 9.97
CA VAL A 373 4.08 2.19 9.80
C VAL A 373 4.88 3.45 10.07
N MET A 374 4.38 4.63 9.67
CA MET A 374 5.06 5.90 9.97
C MET A 374 5.08 6.20 11.47
N ILE A 375 3.98 5.90 12.19
CA ILE A 375 3.92 6.06 13.66
C ILE A 375 4.91 5.11 14.35
N GLU A 376 5.00 3.87 13.89
CA GLU A 376 5.97 2.89 14.42
C GLU A 376 7.41 3.36 14.21
N HIS A 377 7.71 3.82 12.99
CA HIS A 377 9.02 4.34 12.61
C HIS A 377 9.40 5.60 13.41
N LEU A 378 8.44 6.50 13.62
CA LEU A 378 8.64 7.70 14.45
C LEU A 378 9.15 7.36 15.86
N PHE A 379 8.58 6.34 16.50
CA PHE A 379 9.04 5.92 17.83
C PHE A 379 10.40 5.20 17.78
N ASP A 380 10.70 4.47 16.71
CA ASP A 380 12.02 3.86 16.53
C ASP A 380 13.10 4.93 16.36
N GLU A 381 12.83 5.96 15.57
CA GLU A 381 13.73 7.11 15.42
C GLU A 381 13.84 7.92 16.73
N GLY A 382 12.73 8.11 17.48
CA GLY A 382 12.76 8.74 18.81
C GLY A 382 13.67 7.99 19.80
N LEU A 383 13.64 6.66 19.79
CA LEU A 383 14.57 5.85 20.57
C LEU A 383 16.04 6.03 20.13
N LEU A 384 16.28 6.18 18.80
CA LEU A 384 17.62 6.45 18.28
C LEU A 384 18.12 7.85 18.68
N VAL A 385 17.25 8.86 18.72
CA VAL A 385 17.57 10.20 19.23
C VAL A 385 17.98 10.11 20.70
N ALA A 386 17.15 9.49 21.54
CA ALA A 386 17.46 9.29 22.96
C ALA A 386 18.80 8.55 23.18
N LEU A 387 19.06 7.51 22.38
CA LEU A 387 20.29 6.74 22.47
C LEU A 387 21.54 7.55 22.08
N ARG A 388 21.45 8.44 21.08
CA ARG A 388 22.55 9.36 20.71
C ARG A 388 22.92 10.32 21.85
N GLU A 389 21.94 10.68 22.67
CA GLU A 389 22.15 11.49 23.88
C GLU A 389 22.52 10.66 25.13
N GLY A 390 22.76 9.37 24.97
CA GLY A 390 23.15 8.48 26.06
C GLY A 390 22.00 8.03 26.97
N ARG A 391 20.75 8.31 26.60
CA ARG A 391 19.55 7.88 27.34
C ARG A 391 19.06 6.54 26.80
N ARG A 392 18.35 5.77 27.62
CA ARG A 392 17.78 4.45 27.26
C ARG A 392 16.26 4.45 27.12
N GLU A 393 15.66 5.60 27.30
CA GLU A 393 14.22 5.84 27.27
C GLU A 393 13.96 7.11 26.47
N MET A 394 13.03 7.06 25.52
CA MET A 394 12.64 8.24 24.75
C MET A 394 11.65 9.09 25.56
N ASN A 395 11.77 10.38 25.44
CA ASN A 395 10.83 11.37 25.97
C ASN A 395 10.02 12.01 24.82
N PHE A 396 9.15 12.96 25.14
CA PHE A 396 8.33 13.65 24.15
C PHE A 396 9.17 14.48 23.17
N GLU A 397 10.24 15.10 23.62
CA GLU A 397 11.13 15.92 22.79
C GLU A 397 11.86 15.07 21.74
N ASP A 398 12.25 13.86 22.12
CA ASP A 398 12.87 12.90 21.18
C ASP A 398 11.92 12.50 20.05
N VAL A 399 10.63 12.31 20.37
CA VAL A 399 9.59 12.01 19.38
C VAL A 399 9.40 13.18 18.43
N LEU A 400 9.41 14.41 18.95
CA LEU A 400 9.32 15.61 18.12
C LEU A 400 10.55 15.81 17.24
N GLU A 401 11.75 15.61 17.79
CA GLU A 401 12.97 15.70 16.99
C GLU A 401 13.00 14.63 15.90
N ALA A 402 12.58 13.39 16.21
CA ALA A 402 12.42 12.33 15.22
C ALA A 402 11.44 12.74 14.11
N LYS A 403 10.28 13.32 14.47
CA LYS A 403 9.32 13.84 13.51
C LYS A 403 9.95 14.87 12.57
N PHE A 404 10.66 15.85 13.13
CA PHE A 404 11.32 16.88 12.32
C PHE A 404 12.41 16.29 11.42
N ASN A 405 13.18 15.34 11.91
CA ASN A 405 14.19 14.66 11.11
C ASN A 405 13.58 13.85 9.95
N GLU A 406 12.41 13.25 10.15
CA GLU A 406 11.70 12.48 9.11
C GLU A 406 11.03 13.40 8.07
N GLU A 407 10.28 14.40 8.50
CA GLU A 407 9.52 15.30 7.62
C GLU A 407 10.43 16.27 6.85
N ILE A 408 11.41 16.85 7.53
CA ILE A 408 12.23 17.95 7.03
C ILE A 408 13.62 17.46 6.63
N GLY A 409 14.15 16.45 7.33
CA GLY A 409 15.49 15.89 7.12
C GLY A 409 16.49 16.31 8.17
N LEU A 410 17.60 15.58 8.22
CA LEU A 410 18.69 15.82 9.15
C LEU A 410 19.38 17.16 8.92
N LYS A 411 19.82 17.79 10.02
CA LYS A 411 20.64 19.01 10.00
C LYS A 411 21.95 18.75 9.25
N GLN A 412 22.25 19.61 8.26
CA GLN A 412 23.48 19.53 7.48
C GLN A 412 24.43 20.67 7.89
N PRO A 413 25.71 20.38 8.17
CA PRO A 413 26.66 21.43 8.47
C PRO A 413 26.96 22.22 7.19
N VAL A 414 26.55 23.48 7.17
CA VAL A 414 26.86 24.45 6.10
C VAL A 414 27.44 25.69 6.75
N VAL A 415 28.54 26.18 6.20
CA VAL A 415 29.12 27.46 6.59
C VAL A 415 28.55 28.50 5.63
N TYR A 416 27.62 29.30 6.11
CA TYR A 416 27.10 30.45 5.36
C TYR A 416 28.09 31.62 5.39
N THR A 417 28.12 32.42 4.35
CA THR A 417 28.64 33.78 4.47
C THR A 417 27.68 34.62 5.32
N ASP A 418 28.16 35.71 5.91
CA ASP A 418 27.30 36.60 6.70
C ASP A 418 26.16 37.13 5.86
N GLN A 419 26.39 37.42 4.57
CA GLN A 419 25.38 37.87 3.64
C GLN A 419 24.31 36.79 3.34
N ASP A 420 24.71 35.51 3.11
CA ASP A 420 23.77 34.42 2.89
C ASP A 420 22.93 34.16 4.14
N ARG A 421 23.58 34.24 5.32
CA ARG A 421 22.90 34.06 6.61
C ARG A 421 21.83 35.11 6.86
N GLU A 422 22.14 36.39 6.56
CA GLU A 422 21.17 37.48 6.67
C GLU A 422 20.04 37.31 5.65
N ALA A 423 20.33 36.94 4.41
CA ALA A 423 19.33 36.74 3.37
C ALA A 423 18.37 35.60 3.73
N VAL A 424 18.89 34.45 4.15
CA VAL A 424 18.05 33.29 4.55
C VAL A 424 17.22 33.64 5.80
N ALA A 425 17.80 34.31 6.81
CA ALA A 425 17.07 34.71 8.00
C ALA A 425 15.95 35.73 7.68
N THR A 426 16.19 36.67 6.76
CA THR A 426 15.20 37.63 6.28
C THR A 426 14.05 36.92 5.58
N HIS A 427 14.37 35.97 4.70
CA HIS A 427 13.41 35.16 3.96
C HIS A 427 12.49 34.36 4.90
N GLU A 428 13.06 33.59 5.82
CA GLU A 428 12.30 32.73 6.73
C GLU A 428 11.48 33.56 7.75
N ALA A 429 12.03 34.69 8.23
CA ALA A 429 11.30 35.63 9.07
C ALA A 429 10.09 36.24 8.34
N GLY A 430 10.21 36.44 7.01
CA GLY A 430 9.12 36.87 6.14
C GLY A 430 7.96 35.90 6.16
N HIS A 431 8.24 34.61 5.92
CA HIS A 431 7.24 33.54 5.99
C HIS A 431 6.57 33.48 7.37
N ALA A 432 7.36 33.54 8.45
CA ALA A 432 6.85 33.44 9.82
C ALA A 432 5.96 34.64 10.20
N THR A 433 6.34 35.85 9.81
CA THR A 433 5.55 37.05 10.05
C THR A 433 4.20 36.98 9.33
N VAL A 434 4.20 36.62 8.05
CA VAL A 434 2.97 36.47 7.27
C VAL A 434 2.10 35.33 7.84
N ALA A 435 2.71 34.18 8.21
CA ALA A 435 2.00 33.05 8.80
C ALA A 435 1.31 33.43 10.12
N TYR A 436 1.93 34.27 10.94
CA TYR A 436 1.33 34.72 12.19
C TYR A 436 0.13 35.65 11.98
N PHE A 437 0.24 36.62 11.08
CA PHE A 437 -0.80 37.68 10.92
C PHE A 437 -1.91 37.29 9.91
N VAL A 438 -1.61 36.49 8.91
CA VAL A 438 -2.55 36.09 7.85
C VAL A 438 -3.04 34.65 8.01
N GLY A 439 -2.23 33.78 8.58
CA GLY A 439 -2.52 32.37 8.75
C GLY A 439 -3.50 32.11 9.89
N GLN A 440 -4.81 32.25 9.63
CA GLN A 440 -5.85 31.96 10.64
C GLN A 440 -5.71 30.51 11.13
N ASN A 441 -5.62 30.36 12.48
CA ASN A 441 -5.49 29.06 13.15
C ASN A 441 -4.25 28.25 12.73
N ARG A 442 -3.17 28.91 12.32
CA ARG A 442 -1.90 28.24 12.04
C ARG A 442 -0.98 28.27 13.25
N ARG A 443 -0.34 27.13 13.51
CA ARG A 443 0.66 26.99 14.55
C ARG A 443 2.04 27.01 13.89
N LEU A 444 2.92 27.90 14.40
CA LEU A 444 4.33 27.92 14.01
C LEU A 444 5.08 26.88 14.81
N GLU A 445 5.75 25.94 14.16
CA GLU A 445 6.42 24.82 14.83
C GLU A 445 7.92 25.02 14.92
N VAL A 446 8.58 25.28 13.79
CA VAL A 446 10.02 25.51 13.70
C VAL A 446 10.29 26.62 12.70
N LEU A 447 11.15 27.52 13.08
CA LEU A 447 11.71 28.54 12.22
C LEU A 447 13.23 28.39 12.27
N SER A 448 13.87 28.09 11.15
CA SER A 448 15.28 27.67 11.12
C SER A 448 15.99 28.16 9.88
N ILE A 449 17.27 28.56 10.03
CA ILE A 449 18.19 28.82 8.95
C ILE A 449 19.21 27.68 8.77
N ILE A 450 19.03 26.56 9.47
CA ILE A 450 19.88 25.38 9.34
C ILE A 450 19.49 24.65 8.07
N LYS A 451 20.45 24.42 7.18
CA LYS A 451 20.23 23.64 5.96
C LYS A 451 19.75 22.22 6.28
N ARG A 452 18.65 21.85 5.62
CA ARG A 452 18.12 20.47 5.67
C ARG A 452 17.72 20.04 4.25
N ARG A 453 18.18 18.86 3.78
CA ARG A 453 17.96 18.38 2.38
C ARG A 453 18.27 19.46 1.32
N ALA A 454 17.25 19.94 0.62
CA ALA A 454 17.38 20.92 -0.46
C ALA A 454 17.09 22.36 -0.04
N SER A 455 16.53 22.61 1.18
CA SER A 455 16.24 23.95 1.66
C SER A 455 17.39 24.52 2.49
N LEU A 456 17.67 25.82 2.31
CA LEU A 456 18.67 26.55 3.08
C LEU A 456 18.12 27.01 4.42
N GLY A 457 16.83 27.28 4.48
CA GLY A 457 16.07 27.60 5.68
C GLY A 457 14.71 26.91 5.64
N LEU A 458 13.87 27.13 6.66
CA LEU A 458 12.56 26.52 6.77
C LEU A 458 11.69 27.20 7.80
N LEU A 459 10.45 27.47 7.41
CA LEU A 459 9.33 27.62 8.33
C LEU A 459 8.47 26.34 8.31
N ALA A 460 8.48 25.56 9.39
CA ALA A 460 7.48 24.51 9.60
C ALA A 460 6.26 25.12 10.33
N HIS A 461 5.10 24.96 9.72
CA HIS A 461 3.84 25.40 10.30
C HIS A 461 2.71 24.42 9.98
N GLY A 462 1.75 24.26 10.88
CA GLY A 462 0.61 23.36 10.71
C GLY A 462 -0.72 24.02 11.06
N ASP A 463 -1.83 23.36 10.73
CA ASP A 463 -3.14 23.80 11.19
C ASP A 463 -3.28 23.50 12.70
N SER A 464 -3.98 24.32 13.48
CA SER A 464 -4.22 24.08 14.90
C SER A 464 -5.23 22.97 15.18
N GLU A 465 -5.97 22.52 14.17
CA GLU A 465 -6.97 21.47 14.21
C GLU A 465 -6.91 20.59 12.97
N GLU A 466 -7.35 19.34 13.07
CA GLU A 466 -7.47 18.43 11.92
C GLU A 466 -8.56 18.93 10.96
N ARG A 467 -8.19 19.34 9.76
CA ARG A 467 -9.10 19.83 8.73
C ARG A 467 -9.02 19.04 7.46
N PHE A 468 -10.16 18.62 6.94
CA PHE A 468 -10.29 17.89 5.70
C PHE A 468 -10.68 18.77 4.50
N THR A 469 -11.15 19.99 4.77
CA THR A 469 -11.54 20.96 3.75
C THR A 469 -10.94 22.31 4.05
N ARG A 470 -10.63 23.10 3.00
CA ARG A 470 -10.10 24.45 3.12
C ARG A 470 -11.02 25.43 2.43
N THR A 471 -11.21 26.58 3.05
CA THR A 471 -11.93 27.69 2.47
C THR A 471 -11.04 28.47 1.49
N ARG A 472 -11.66 29.29 0.64
CA ARG A 472 -10.93 30.22 -0.23
C ARG A 472 -9.93 31.08 0.54
N THR A 473 -10.36 31.68 1.66
CA THR A 473 -9.51 32.54 2.50
C THR A 473 -8.29 31.79 3.06
N GLU A 474 -8.44 30.52 3.44
CA GLU A 474 -7.34 29.70 3.95
C GLU A 474 -6.34 29.33 2.83
N ILE A 475 -6.81 29.12 1.59
CA ILE A 475 -5.92 28.87 0.46
C ILE A 475 -5.18 30.15 0.08
N GLU A 476 -5.87 31.30 0.04
CA GLU A 476 -5.25 32.61 -0.18
C GLU A 476 -4.20 32.94 0.88
N ALA A 477 -4.47 32.60 2.16
CA ALA A 477 -3.47 32.71 3.23
C ALA A 477 -2.25 31.81 3.00
N GLY A 478 -2.45 30.58 2.49
CA GLY A 478 -1.35 29.71 2.10
C GLY A 478 -0.48 30.29 0.99
N ILE A 479 -1.10 30.91 -0.03
CA ILE A 479 -0.38 31.61 -1.11
C ILE A 479 0.40 32.80 -0.52
N ALA A 480 -0.23 33.61 0.34
CA ALA A 480 0.41 34.75 0.98
C ALA A 480 1.63 34.31 1.82
N ILE A 481 1.51 33.25 2.61
CA ILE A 481 2.63 32.70 3.38
C ILE A 481 3.78 32.28 2.46
N SER A 482 3.50 31.58 1.37
CA SER A 482 4.52 31.18 0.39
C SER A 482 5.23 32.37 -0.26
N LEU A 483 4.56 33.52 -0.43
CA LEU A 483 5.15 34.74 -0.97
C LEU A 483 5.90 35.56 0.08
N GLY A 484 5.79 35.19 1.37
CA GLY A 484 6.37 35.94 2.50
C GLY A 484 7.86 36.18 2.40
N GLY A 485 8.63 35.14 2.06
CA GLY A 485 10.09 35.21 1.92
C GLY A 485 10.52 36.11 0.75
N LEU A 486 9.90 35.94 -0.42
CA LEU A 486 10.18 36.76 -1.61
C LEU A 486 9.99 38.26 -1.33
N VAL A 487 8.85 38.62 -0.77
CA VAL A 487 8.51 40.02 -0.50
C VAL A 487 9.39 40.60 0.62
N ALA A 488 9.78 39.77 1.61
CA ALA A 488 10.71 40.21 2.65
C ALA A 488 12.12 40.51 2.06
N GLU A 489 12.62 39.72 1.14
CA GLU A 489 13.87 40.00 0.42
C GLU A 489 13.76 41.33 -0.36
N GLU A 490 12.68 41.52 -1.13
CA GLU A 490 12.44 42.79 -1.87
C GLU A 490 12.44 44.02 -0.96
N LEU A 491 11.79 43.96 0.19
CA LEU A 491 11.66 45.09 1.10
C LEU A 491 12.94 45.40 1.90
N CYS A 492 13.64 44.34 2.35
CA CYS A 492 14.76 44.52 3.28
C CYS A 492 16.12 44.54 2.60
N ILE A 493 16.28 43.78 1.53
CA ILE A 493 17.56 43.64 0.82
C ILE A 493 17.57 44.50 -0.47
N GLY A 494 16.38 44.74 -1.04
CA GLY A 494 16.23 45.50 -2.30
C GLY A 494 16.50 44.70 -3.56
N ASP A 495 16.76 43.39 -3.41
CA ASP A 495 16.97 42.42 -4.49
C ASP A 495 16.43 41.04 -4.05
N THR A 496 16.21 40.14 -5.01
CA THR A 496 15.69 38.82 -4.76
C THR A 496 16.71 37.74 -5.16
N GLY A 497 16.91 36.75 -4.30
CA GLY A 497 17.76 35.60 -4.56
C GLY A 497 17.06 34.50 -5.36
N THR A 498 17.70 33.33 -5.44
CA THR A 498 17.13 32.11 -6.03
C THR A 498 16.34 31.27 -5.02
N GLY A 499 16.33 31.65 -3.74
CA GLY A 499 15.63 30.97 -2.63
C GLY A 499 14.14 30.77 -2.89
N PRO A 500 13.38 31.79 -3.35
CA PRO A 500 11.93 31.72 -3.52
C PRO A 500 11.40 30.75 -4.59
N ALA A 501 12.25 30.02 -5.30
CA ALA A 501 11.81 29.19 -6.43
C ALA A 501 10.79 28.09 -6.03
N ALA A 502 10.99 27.46 -4.88
CA ALA A 502 10.08 26.42 -4.37
C ALA A 502 8.76 27.04 -3.89
N ASP A 503 8.82 28.20 -3.26
CA ASP A 503 7.67 28.91 -2.72
C ASP A 503 6.77 29.44 -3.83
N LEU A 504 7.36 30.00 -4.88
CA LEU A 504 6.65 30.40 -6.10
C LEU A 504 5.97 29.21 -6.78
N ALA A 505 6.63 28.05 -6.86
CA ALA A 505 6.02 26.84 -7.42
C ALA A 505 4.83 26.38 -6.57
N HIS A 506 4.94 26.43 -5.26
CA HIS A 506 3.86 26.08 -4.34
C HIS A 506 2.69 27.08 -4.43
N ALA A 507 2.97 28.38 -4.39
CA ALA A 507 1.97 29.45 -4.57
C ALA A 507 1.22 29.30 -5.90
N THR A 508 1.96 29.07 -7.01
CA THR A 508 1.39 28.84 -8.35
C THR A 508 0.48 27.63 -8.36
N THR A 509 0.87 26.54 -7.70
CA THR A 509 0.07 25.30 -7.62
C THR A 509 -1.25 25.54 -6.87
N LEU A 510 -1.23 26.27 -5.78
CA LEU A 510 -2.44 26.65 -5.02
C LEU A 510 -3.35 27.55 -5.84
N ALA A 511 -2.80 28.59 -6.48
CA ALA A 511 -3.57 29.51 -7.32
C ALA A 511 -4.18 28.79 -8.54
N ALA A 512 -3.43 27.91 -9.20
CA ALA A 512 -3.94 27.10 -10.30
C ALA A 512 -5.05 26.14 -9.85
N SER A 513 -4.98 25.60 -8.65
CA SER A 513 -6.03 24.76 -8.07
C SER A 513 -7.31 25.55 -7.78
N MET A 514 -7.19 26.81 -7.30
CA MET A 514 -8.33 27.71 -7.11
C MET A 514 -9.06 27.99 -8.44
N VAL A 515 -8.28 28.20 -9.52
CA VAL A 515 -8.83 28.51 -10.85
C VAL A 515 -9.40 27.27 -11.53
N GLY A 516 -8.66 26.15 -11.46
CA GLY A 516 -8.89 25.00 -12.33
C GLY A 516 -9.65 23.83 -11.70
N SER A 517 -9.77 23.77 -10.36
CA SER A 517 -10.40 22.62 -9.69
C SER A 517 -11.46 23.03 -8.69
N PHE A 518 -11.21 24.03 -7.86
CA PHE A 518 -12.07 24.35 -6.71
C PHE A 518 -13.21 25.32 -7.01
N GLY A 519 -13.25 25.93 -8.20
CA GLY A 519 -14.27 26.94 -8.55
C GLY A 519 -14.20 28.22 -7.71
N MET A 520 -13.02 28.55 -7.15
CA MET A 520 -12.84 29.66 -6.20
C MET A 520 -12.38 30.97 -6.87
N ALA A 521 -12.18 30.99 -8.19
CA ALA A 521 -11.64 32.12 -8.93
C ALA A 521 -12.63 32.67 -9.99
N GLY A 522 -13.93 32.63 -9.70
CA GLY A 522 -14.97 33.22 -10.56
C GLY A 522 -15.35 32.38 -11.79
N SER A 523 -14.83 31.17 -11.94
CA SER A 523 -15.23 30.19 -12.95
C SER A 523 -15.73 28.92 -12.26
N LEU A 524 -16.81 28.32 -12.83
CA LEU A 524 -17.33 27.02 -12.42
C LEU A 524 -16.79 25.88 -13.31
N ILE A 525 -15.92 26.22 -14.27
CA ILE A 525 -15.32 25.21 -15.18
C ILE A 525 -14.16 24.55 -14.45
N SER A 526 -14.19 23.20 -14.39
CA SER A 526 -13.07 22.40 -13.88
C SER A 526 -12.20 21.90 -15.02
N PHE A 527 -10.93 22.24 -14.99
CA PHE A 527 -9.93 21.73 -15.94
C PHE A 527 -9.61 20.24 -15.70
N ASP A 528 -9.97 19.67 -14.55
CA ASP A 528 -9.86 18.24 -14.28
C ASP A 528 -10.85 17.42 -15.09
N ALA A 529 -11.96 18.01 -15.53
CA ALA A 529 -12.92 17.37 -16.42
C ALA A 529 -12.38 17.09 -17.83
N ILE A 530 -11.26 17.73 -18.21
CA ILE A 530 -10.59 17.50 -19.51
C ILE A 530 -9.72 16.26 -19.37
N THR A 531 -10.23 15.11 -19.86
CA THR A 531 -9.51 13.82 -19.75
C THR A 531 -8.67 13.48 -20.98
N ASP A 532 -9.06 13.93 -22.17
CA ASP A 532 -8.45 13.58 -23.45
C ASP A 532 -8.14 14.81 -24.32
N GLY A 533 -6.93 14.85 -24.91
CA GLY A 533 -6.53 15.90 -25.85
C GLY A 533 -5.03 16.22 -25.80
N PRO A 534 -4.53 17.11 -26.66
CA PRO A 534 -3.12 17.54 -26.62
C PRO A 534 -2.69 18.19 -25.29
N ILE A 535 -3.66 18.69 -24.52
CA ILE A 535 -3.52 19.30 -23.18
C ILE A 535 -3.90 18.29 -22.08
N GLY A 536 -4.38 17.10 -22.44
CA GLY A 536 -4.88 16.05 -21.54
C GLY A 536 -3.78 15.25 -20.87
N GLY A 537 -2.99 15.88 -19.97
CA GLY A 537 -2.09 15.21 -19.00
C GLY A 537 -2.66 15.30 -17.59
N PRO A 538 -2.14 14.53 -16.61
CA PRO A 538 -2.57 14.59 -15.22
C PRO A 538 -2.17 15.90 -14.50
N ASN A 539 -1.46 16.80 -15.16
CA ASN A 539 -0.96 18.04 -14.58
C ASN A 539 -1.98 19.18 -14.70
N LEU A 540 -2.76 19.41 -13.64
CA LEU A 540 -3.74 20.50 -13.55
C LEU A 540 -3.08 21.87 -13.79
N VAL A 541 -1.92 22.12 -13.17
CA VAL A 541 -1.19 23.38 -13.31
C VAL A 541 -0.85 23.64 -14.78
N GLY A 542 -0.33 22.62 -15.48
CA GLY A 542 -0.02 22.72 -16.91
C GLY A 542 -1.25 23.04 -17.76
N LYS A 543 -2.41 22.44 -17.46
CA LYS A 543 -3.67 22.71 -18.18
C LYS A 543 -4.14 24.17 -17.99
N VAL A 544 -4.14 24.63 -16.74
CA VAL A 544 -4.57 26.00 -16.38
C VAL A 544 -3.62 27.03 -16.98
N LEU A 545 -2.30 26.81 -16.90
CA LEU A 545 -1.31 27.74 -17.44
C LEU A 545 -1.21 27.74 -18.97
N ALA A 546 -1.65 26.68 -19.64
CA ALA A 546 -1.77 26.62 -21.10
C ALA A 546 -2.96 27.43 -21.62
N ASP A 547 -4.01 27.62 -20.82
CA ASP A 547 -5.14 28.48 -21.11
C ASP A 547 -4.79 29.95 -20.80
N LYS A 548 -5.04 30.85 -21.75
CA LYS A 548 -4.68 32.27 -21.60
C LYS A 548 -5.45 32.95 -20.46
N GLU A 549 -6.73 32.67 -20.33
CA GLU A 549 -7.57 33.25 -19.29
C GLU A 549 -7.25 32.62 -17.93
N GLY A 550 -7.02 31.30 -17.90
CA GLY A 550 -6.58 30.59 -16.72
C GLY A 550 -5.26 31.13 -16.16
N ARG A 551 -4.26 31.32 -17.02
CA ARG A 551 -2.97 31.94 -16.67
C ARG A 551 -3.17 33.33 -16.09
N GLN A 552 -3.96 34.21 -16.74
CA GLN A 552 -4.19 35.57 -16.28
C GLN A 552 -4.81 35.58 -14.89
N ARG A 553 -5.79 34.71 -14.63
CA ARG A 553 -6.41 34.61 -13.29
C ARG A 553 -5.43 34.15 -12.21
N VAL A 554 -4.53 33.21 -12.55
CA VAL A 554 -3.46 32.78 -11.62
C VAL A 554 -2.55 33.94 -11.30
N GLU A 555 -2.09 34.71 -12.32
CA GLU A 555 -1.25 35.90 -12.16
C GLU A 555 -1.94 36.97 -11.27
N ASP A 556 -3.21 37.26 -11.54
CA ASP A 556 -4.00 38.22 -10.76
C ASP A 556 -4.09 37.82 -9.28
N ILE A 557 -4.29 36.52 -8.98
CA ILE A 557 -4.34 36.02 -7.61
C ILE A 557 -2.96 36.19 -6.94
N LEU A 558 -1.89 35.81 -7.62
CA LEU A 558 -0.53 35.89 -7.08
C LEU A 558 -0.15 37.36 -6.79
N GLU A 559 -0.43 38.27 -7.73
CA GLU A 559 -0.11 39.69 -7.54
C GLU A 559 -0.98 40.33 -6.44
N GLN A 560 -2.25 39.99 -6.34
CA GLN A 560 -3.12 40.42 -5.24
C GLN A 560 -2.56 39.98 -3.88
N GLN A 561 -2.13 38.71 -3.75
CA GLN A 561 -1.56 38.23 -2.50
C GLN A 561 -0.17 38.84 -2.23
N ARG A 562 0.66 39.07 -3.26
CA ARG A 562 1.94 39.77 -3.11
C ARG A 562 1.77 41.16 -2.53
N GLN A 563 0.80 41.92 -3.05
CA GLN A 563 0.49 43.28 -2.51
C GLN A 563 0.03 43.18 -1.05
N ARG A 564 -0.84 42.23 -0.72
CA ARG A 564 -1.29 42.00 0.67
C ARG A 564 -0.12 41.65 1.60
N VAL A 565 0.81 40.81 1.16
CA VAL A 565 2.01 40.43 1.93
C VAL A 565 2.90 41.64 2.16
N ARG A 566 3.07 42.51 1.15
CA ARG A 566 3.82 43.77 1.29
C ARG A 566 3.25 44.65 2.38
N GLU A 567 1.93 44.88 2.38
CA GLU A 567 1.23 45.66 3.39
C GLU A 567 1.41 45.07 4.81
N VAL A 568 1.31 43.73 4.93
CA VAL A 568 1.48 43.03 6.21
C VAL A 568 2.91 43.18 6.73
N LEU A 569 3.92 43.06 5.89
CA LEU A 569 5.33 43.16 6.28
C LEU A 569 5.73 44.59 6.61
N GLU A 570 5.27 45.57 5.84
CA GLU A 570 5.51 46.99 6.14
C GLU A 570 4.90 47.39 7.47
N LEU A 571 3.65 46.94 7.76
CA LEU A 571 2.97 47.25 9.04
C LEU A 571 3.63 46.53 10.23
N ASN A 572 4.31 45.42 10.01
CA ASN A 572 4.90 44.60 11.07
C ASN A 572 6.43 44.41 10.88
N ALA A 573 7.09 45.46 10.37
CA ALA A 573 8.52 45.43 10.08
C ALA A 573 9.39 45.20 11.34
N ASP A 574 8.94 45.62 12.52
CA ASP A 574 9.60 45.36 13.80
C ASP A 574 9.52 43.89 14.23
N VAL A 575 8.37 43.22 14.02
CA VAL A 575 8.24 41.77 14.28
C VAL A 575 9.13 40.97 13.33
N HIS A 576 9.12 41.32 12.04
CA HIS A 576 9.99 40.73 11.05
C HIS A 576 11.48 40.87 11.42
N ALA A 577 11.93 42.07 11.79
CA ALA A 577 13.30 42.34 12.21
C ALA A 577 13.67 41.54 13.48
N ALA A 578 12.77 41.48 14.48
CA ALA A 578 13.00 40.73 15.70
C ALA A 578 13.17 39.23 15.44
N LEU A 579 12.36 38.65 14.56
CA LEU A 579 12.48 37.23 14.17
C LEU A 579 13.76 36.97 13.40
N ARG A 580 14.12 37.84 12.42
CA ARG A 580 15.38 37.76 11.67
C ARG A 580 16.59 37.76 12.61
N ASP A 581 16.64 38.75 13.51
CA ASP A 581 17.76 38.93 14.43
C ASP A 581 17.87 37.77 15.43
N ALA A 582 16.73 37.24 15.88
CA ALA A 582 16.71 36.03 16.70
C ALA A 582 17.23 34.78 15.96
N LEU A 583 16.90 34.64 14.68
CA LEU A 583 17.43 33.56 13.82
C LEU A 583 18.93 33.70 13.60
N ILE A 584 19.42 34.89 13.34
CA ILE A 584 20.87 35.14 13.20
C ILE A 584 21.60 34.79 14.50
N ALA A 585 21.00 35.01 15.65
CA ALA A 585 21.62 34.73 16.95
C ALA A 585 21.57 33.24 17.37
N ARG A 586 20.54 32.48 16.95
CA ARG A 586 20.28 31.14 17.49
C ARG A 586 20.21 30.03 16.44
N ASP A 587 20.20 30.34 15.16
CA ASP A 587 20.03 29.47 13.99
C ASP A 587 18.64 28.80 13.88
N GLU A 588 17.97 28.55 14.98
CA GLU A 588 16.68 27.84 15.03
C GLU A 588 15.84 28.34 16.23
N LEU A 589 14.55 28.52 16.03
CA LEU A 589 13.55 28.85 17.03
C LEU A 589 12.42 27.83 16.97
N VAL A 590 11.94 27.35 18.12
CA VAL A 590 10.91 26.31 18.20
C VAL A 590 9.69 26.85 18.94
N ARG A 591 8.50 26.69 18.34
CA ARG A 591 7.18 26.95 18.93
C ARG A 591 7.07 28.18 19.85
N ASP A 592 7.14 27.97 21.17
CA ASP A 592 6.98 28.99 22.19
C ASP A 592 8.06 30.06 22.10
N GLU A 593 9.24 29.73 21.60
CA GLU A 593 10.31 30.73 21.38
C GLU A 593 9.96 31.70 20.25
N ILE A 594 9.33 31.21 19.17
CA ILE A 594 8.87 32.03 18.04
C ILE A 594 7.81 33.03 18.57
N LEU A 595 6.81 32.50 19.29
CA LEU A 595 5.75 33.32 19.86
C LEU A 595 6.29 34.36 20.87
N ALA A 596 7.24 33.96 21.72
CA ALA A 596 7.87 34.85 22.69
C ALA A 596 8.67 36.00 22.03
N VAL A 597 9.26 35.78 20.86
CA VAL A 597 9.91 36.86 20.08
C VAL A 597 8.87 37.80 19.51
N ILE A 598 7.80 37.26 18.90
CA ILE A 598 6.70 38.07 18.34
C ILE A 598 6.02 38.92 19.41
N GLU A 599 5.66 38.31 20.54
CA GLU A 599 4.96 39.02 21.65
C GLU A 599 5.82 40.14 22.25
N ARG A 600 7.14 39.90 22.37
CA ARG A 600 8.06 40.98 22.83
C ARG A 600 8.13 42.13 21.84
N ALA A 601 8.21 41.85 20.53
CA ALA A 601 8.21 42.90 19.53
C ALA A 601 6.90 43.71 19.54
N LEU A 602 5.75 43.04 19.67
CA LEU A 602 4.44 43.69 19.77
C LEU A 602 4.28 44.51 21.06
N SER A 603 4.80 44.00 22.19
CA SER A 603 4.76 44.72 23.48
C SER A 603 5.64 46.00 23.49
N ALA A 604 6.67 46.02 22.65
CA ALA A 604 7.52 47.20 22.50
C ALA A 604 6.87 48.34 21.69
N ARG A 605 5.74 48.07 21.01
CA ARG A 605 4.92 49.11 20.31
C ARG A 605 3.99 49.89 21.28
N SER A 606 3.63 49.25 22.39
CA SER A 606 2.75 49.83 23.41
C SER A 606 3.53 50.62 24.43
#